data_98b7c54f4aa7cbf3b200575500f78237
#
_entry.id   98b7c54f4aa7cbf3b200575500f78237
#
_cell.length_a   1.000
_cell.length_b   1.000
_cell.length_c   1.000
_cell.angle_alpha   90.00
_cell.angle_beta   90.00
_cell.angle_gamma   90.00
#
_symmetry.space_group_name_H-M   'P 1'
#
loop_
_entity.id
_entity.type
_entity.pdbx_description
1 polymer ?
#
loop_
_entity_poly.entity_id
_entity_poly.type
_entity_poly.pdbx_seq_one_letter_code
_entity_poly.pdbx_strand_id
1 'polypeptide(L)'
;ESKMLVSCLKSLADPEESLSWYHVASSPLYRIPMKDLARVLSQASKTNTSVRAVLERLHEDAELSAALSEEGKLRAAELLQDVDRLLELSRTRSAGQLLYRWLSDRGFLAQLGRGTDPGEDARLQTVSRFFDQLRRVEDLIGGGLPELMSHLELFLAMGNEPVEVDDAWADCVNVLTIHKAKGLEFPVVFLVGLVQGRFPTHQRRDPIELPEALIKDILPLGNYHLQEERRLFYVGMTRAKEELYVTSAYDYGGKTVRKVSQFV
;
A
#
# COMPACT_ATOMS: atom_id res chain seq x y z
N GLU A 1 2.68 1.21 7.33
CA GLU A 1 2.52 2.59 7.77
C GLU A 1 1.99 3.50 6.65
N SER A 2 2.58 3.52 5.46
CA SER A 2 2.15 4.39 4.35
C SER A 2 0.65 4.26 4.03
N LYS A 3 0.13 3.03 3.99
CA LYS A 3 -1.30 2.79 3.75
C LYS A 3 -2.19 3.41 4.83
N MET A 4 -1.78 3.37 6.09
CA MET A 4 -2.49 4.02 7.19
C MET A 4 -2.50 5.54 7.01
N LEU A 5 -1.33 6.15 6.72
CA LEU A 5 -1.19 7.59 6.53
C LEU A 5 -2.06 8.11 5.36
N VAL A 6 -2.06 7.38 4.25
CA VAL A 6 -2.95 7.67 3.09
C VAL A 6 -4.40 7.58 3.52
N SER A 7 -4.79 6.52 4.23
CA SER A 7 -6.18 6.33 4.67
C SER A 7 -6.64 7.42 5.66
N CYS A 8 -5.73 7.93 6.51
CA CYS A 8 -6.02 9.09 7.36
C CYS A 8 -6.39 10.32 6.52
N LEU A 9 -5.61 10.65 5.49
CA LEU A 9 -5.90 11.80 4.63
C LEU A 9 -7.16 11.58 3.76
N LYS A 10 -7.35 10.37 3.24
CA LYS A 10 -8.54 10.01 2.47
C LYS A 10 -9.82 10.15 3.28
N SER A 11 -9.84 9.69 4.51
CA SER A 11 -11.02 9.81 5.38
C SER A 11 -11.40 11.26 5.69
N LEU A 12 -10.45 12.20 5.54
CA LEU A 12 -10.70 13.64 5.62
C LEU A 12 -11.12 14.24 4.26
N ALA A 13 -10.55 13.75 3.15
CA ALA A 13 -10.88 14.24 1.80
C ALA A 13 -12.24 13.75 1.31
N ASP A 14 -12.56 12.49 1.59
CA ASP A 14 -13.84 11.84 1.29
C ASP A 14 -14.34 11.08 2.53
N PRO A 15 -15.10 11.73 3.40
CA PRO A 15 -15.63 11.11 4.60
C PRO A 15 -16.61 9.93 4.36
N GLU A 16 -17.13 9.78 3.14
CA GLU A 16 -18.05 8.70 2.78
C GLU A 16 -17.32 7.43 2.29
N GLU A 17 -16.01 7.50 2.04
CA GLU A 17 -15.21 6.36 1.56
C GLU A 17 -14.91 5.36 2.69
N SER A 18 -15.72 4.30 2.74
CA SER A 18 -15.73 3.31 3.83
C SER A 18 -14.42 2.54 4.02
N LEU A 19 -13.63 2.36 2.96
CA LEU A 19 -12.38 1.60 3.03
C LEU A 19 -11.32 2.31 3.87
N SER A 20 -11.19 3.62 3.70
CA SER A 20 -10.26 4.43 4.48
C SER A 20 -10.65 4.48 5.95
N TRP A 21 -11.94 4.60 6.24
CA TRP A 21 -12.45 4.51 7.61
C TRP A 21 -12.12 3.16 8.27
N TYR A 22 -12.30 2.07 7.54
CA TYR A 22 -11.92 0.74 8.02
C TYR A 22 -10.42 0.66 8.35
N HIS A 23 -9.56 1.17 7.45
CA HIS A 23 -8.12 1.13 7.66
C HIS A 23 -7.67 1.99 8.83
N VAL A 24 -8.25 3.17 9.00
CA VAL A 24 -7.95 4.04 10.16
C VAL A 24 -8.44 3.41 11.45
N ALA A 25 -9.66 2.91 11.49
CA ALA A 25 -10.27 2.28 12.66
C ALA A 25 -9.50 1.03 13.13
N SER A 26 -9.01 0.22 12.20
CA SER A 26 -8.20 -0.98 12.51
C SER A 26 -6.73 -0.69 12.81
N SER A 27 -6.26 0.54 12.52
CA SER A 27 -4.85 0.95 12.66
C SER A 27 -4.39 1.01 14.12
N PRO A 28 -3.07 1.12 14.35
CA PRO A 28 -2.51 1.37 15.68
C PRO A 28 -3.02 2.63 16.37
N LEU A 29 -3.64 3.57 15.64
CA LEU A 29 -4.20 4.80 16.20
C LEU A 29 -5.43 4.55 17.06
N TYR A 30 -6.30 3.61 16.65
CA TYR A 30 -7.57 3.36 17.35
C TYR A 30 -7.72 1.91 17.80
N ARG A 31 -7.20 0.93 17.05
CA ARG A 31 -7.25 -0.50 17.38
C ARG A 31 -8.65 -0.98 17.72
N ILE A 32 -9.66 -0.53 16.96
CA ILE A 32 -11.03 -1.01 17.17
C ILE A 32 -11.05 -2.52 16.92
N PRO A 33 -11.65 -3.32 17.83
CA PRO A 33 -11.67 -4.76 17.70
C PRO A 33 -12.25 -5.22 16.36
N MET A 34 -11.58 -6.15 15.68
CA MET A 34 -11.99 -6.65 14.35
C MET A 34 -13.42 -7.18 14.32
N LYS A 35 -13.87 -7.78 15.43
CA LYS A 35 -15.24 -8.28 15.60
C LYS A 35 -16.27 -7.14 15.52
N ASP A 36 -15.96 -6.00 16.11
CA ASP A 36 -16.82 -4.82 16.12
C ASP A 36 -16.80 -4.15 14.73
N LEU A 37 -15.63 -4.00 14.12
CA LEU A 37 -15.51 -3.50 12.75
C LEU A 37 -16.27 -4.36 11.74
N ALA A 38 -16.24 -5.69 11.87
CA ALA A 38 -17.00 -6.57 10.99
C ALA A 38 -18.51 -6.33 11.11
N ARG A 39 -19.02 -6.03 12.31
CA ARG A 39 -20.43 -5.69 12.53
C ARG A 39 -20.80 -4.34 11.92
N VAL A 40 -19.97 -3.33 12.12
CA VAL A 40 -20.14 -1.99 11.52
C VAL A 40 -20.16 -2.09 9.99
N LEU A 41 -19.20 -2.82 9.39
CA LEU A 41 -19.16 -3.05 7.95
C LEU A 41 -20.38 -3.81 7.42
N SER A 42 -20.83 -4.83 8.17
CA SER A 42 -22.05 -5.57 7.81
C SER A 42 -23.29 -4.67 7.83
N GLN A 43 -23.39 -3.79 8.82
CA GLN A 43 -24.48 -2.82 8.91
C GLN A 43 -24.41 -1.77 7.79
N ALA A 44 -23.25 -1.24 7.51
CA ALA A 44 -23.02 -0.30 6.41
C ALA A 44 -23.45 -0.88 5.05
N SER A 45 -23.08 -2.16 4.83
CA SER A 45 -23.50 -2.89 3.62
C SER A 45 -25.02 -3.14 3.56
N LYS A 46 -25.65 -3.50 4.68
CA LYS A 46 -27.10 -3.75 4.75
C LYS A 46 -27.92 -2.48 4.50
N THR A 47 -27.48 -1.36 5.04
CA THR A 47 -28.18 -0.08 4.94
C THR A 47 -27.74 0.73 3.72
N ASN A 48 -26.75 0.25 2.95
CA ASN A 48 -26.16 0.95 1.83
C ASN A 48 -25.67 2.38 2.23
N THR A 49 -25.00 2.47 3.37
CA THR A 49 -24.44 3.72 3.90
C THR A 49 -22.97 3.58 4.17
N SER A 50 -22.28 4.70 4.40
CA SER A 50 -20.84 4.66 4.73
C SER A 50 -20.60 4.15 6.15
N VAL A 51 -19.35 3.68 6.41
CA VAL A 51 -18.90 3.30 7.77
C VAL A 51 -19.05 4.49 8.72
N ARG A 52 -18.71 5.69 8.30
CA ARG A 52 -18.88 6.91 9.08
C ARG A 52 -20.34 7.09 9.51
N ALA A 53 -21.27 7.04 8.56
CA ALA A 53 -22.70 7.22 8.86
C ALA A 53 -23.24 6.19 9.84
N VAL A 54 -22.76 4.95 9.80
CA VAL A 54 -23.11 3.91 10.77
C VAL A 54 -22.56 4.24 12.15
N LEU A 55 -21.31 4.70 12.24
CA LEU A 55 -20.68 5.08 13.51
C LEU A 55 -21.37 6.30 14.13
N GLU A 56 -21.73 7.31 13.35
CA GLU A 56 -22.45 8.52 13.82
C GLU A 56 -23.82 8.17 14.43
N ARG A 57 -24.51 7.19 13.83
CA ARG A 57 -25.84 6.76 14.29
C ARG A 57 -25.79 5.59 15.29
N LEU A 58 -24.62 5.25 15.81
CA LEU A 58 -24.47 4.10 16.70
C LEU A 58 -25.33 4.21 17.97
N HIS A 59 -25.59 5.43 18.43
CA HIS A 59 -26.47 5.68 19.59
C HIS A 59 -27.98 5.54 19.25
N GLU A 60 -28.37 5.61 18.00
CA GLU A 60 -29.75 5.45 17.52
C GLU A 60 -30.10 3.98 17.26
N ASP A 61 -29.09 3.15 16.92
CA ASP A 61 -29.24 1.71 16.62
C ASP A 61 -28.93 0.90 17.89
N ALA A 62 -29.97 0.64 18.67
CA ALA A 62 -29.85 -0.09 19.93
C ALA A 62 -29.35 -1.53 19.74
N GLU A 63 -29.70 -2.20 18.63
CA GLU A 63 -29.28 -3.58 18.32
C GLU A 63 -27.77 -3.61 18.00
N LEU A 64 -27.33 -2.74 17.09
CA LEU A 64 -25.91 -2.63 16.77
C LEU A 64 -25.11 -2.20 17.98
N SER A 65 -25.58 -1.20 18.72
CA SER A 65 -24.91 -0.71 19.94
C SER A 65 -24.76 -1.79 21.00
N ALA A 66 -25.79 -2.62 21.22
CA ALA A 66 -25.71 -3.75 22.15
C ALA A 66 -24.76 -4.85 21.66
N ALA A 67 -24.57 -4.96 20.35
CA ALA A 67 -23.70 -5.97 19.76
C ALA A 67 -22.21 -5.61 19.82
N LEU A 68 -21.85 -4.31 19.88
CA LEU A 68 -20.46 -3.86 19.99
C LEU A 68 -19.93 -3.94 21.42
N SER A 69 -18.63 -4.16 21.55
CA SER A 69 -17.94 -4.06 22.84
C SER A 69 -17.87 -2.62 23.32
N GLU A 70 -17.79 -2.41 24.64
CA GLU A 70 -17.61 -1.06 25.22
C GLU A 70 -16.30 -0.39 24.73
N GLU A 71 -15.23 -1.18 24.56
CA GLU A 71 -13.99 -0.71 23.98
C GLU A 71 -14.20 -0.24 22.52
N GLY A 72 -14.91 -1.03 21.71
CA GLY A 72 -15.22 -0.69 20.32
C GLY A 72 -16.01 0.62 20.22
N LYS A 73 -17.02 0.81 21.06
CA LYS A 73 -17.82 2.05 21.13
C LYS A 73 -16.97 3.26 21.52
N LEU A 74 -16.13 3.13 22.55
CA LEU A 74 -15.25 4.20 23.01
C LEU A 74 -14.29 4.62 21.89
N ARG A 75 -13.61 3.66 21.26
CA ARG A 75 -12.66 3.92 20.17
C ARG A 75 -13.32 4.51 18.93
N ALA A 76 -14.54 4.07 18.63
CA ALA A 76 -15.33 4.64 17.52
C ALA A 76 -15.71 6.09 17.80
N ALA A 77 -16.14 6.42 19.02
CA ALA A 77 -16.43 7.79 19.40
C ALA A 77 -15.19 8.69 19.34
N GLU A 78 -14.04 8.19 19.81
CA GLU A 78 -12.76 8.91 19.70
C GLU A 78 -12.38 9.18 18.24
N LEU A 79 -12.55 8.19 17.34
CA LEU A 79 -12.27 8.34 15.91
C LEU A 79 -13.16 9.41 15.29
N LEU A 80 -14.47 9.38 15.54
CA LEU A 80 -15.41 10.39 15.05
C LEU A 80 -15.04 11.80 15.50
N GLN A 81 -14.79 11.97 16.82
CA GLN A 81 -14.42 13.25 17.39
C GLN A 81 -13.14 13.83 16.78
N ASP A 82 -12.13 12.98 16.55
CA ASP A 82 -10.88 13.44 15.95
C ASP A 82 -11.08 13.84 14.50
N VAL A 83 -11.82 13.05 13.71
CA VAL A 83 -12.09 13.37 12.31
C VAL A 83 -12.89 14.67 12.20
N ASP A 84 -13.93 14.86 12.99
CA ASP A 84 -14.72 16.09 12.97
C ASP A 84 -13.88 17.32 13.29
N ARG A 85 -13.04 17.23 14.33
CA ARG A 85 -12.08 18.30 14.66
C ARG A 85 -11.09 18.59 13.55
N LEU A 86 -10.57 17.54 12.91
CA LEU A 86 -9.60 17.70 11.80
C LEU A 86 -10.27 18.24 10.54
N LEU A 87 -11.54 17.90 10.27
CA LEU A 87 -12.32 18.49 9.18
C LEU A 87 -12.54 20.00 9.38
N GLU A 88 -12.76 20.45 10.60
CA GLU A 88 -12.82 21.89 10.89
C GLU A 88 -11.48 22.58 10.61
N LEU A 89 -10.37 21.95 11.02
CA LEU A 89 -9.02 22.46 10.81
C LEU A 89 -8.59 22.42 9.32
N SER A 90 -9.15 21.52 8.51
CA SER A 90 -8.78 21.35 7.11
C SER A 90 -9.02 22.60 6.25
N ARG A 91 -9.88 23.50 6.71
CA ARG A 91 -10.14 24.79 6.05
C ARG A 91 -8.96 25.75 6.11
N THR A 92 -8.04 25.58 7.05
CA THR A 92 -6.95 26.54 7.33
C THR A 92 -5.57 25.90 7.42
N ARG A 93 -5.49 24.58 7.40
CA ARG A 93 -4.26 23.83 7.58
C ARG A 93 -3.96 22.97 6.38
N SER A 94 -2.67 22.76 6.08
CA SER A 94 -2.23 21.85 5.03
C SER A 94 -2.45 20.39 5.44
N ALA A 95 -2.50 19.47 4.47
CA ALA A 95 -2.67 18.05 4.73
C ALA A 95 -1.55 17.49 5.62
N GLY A 96 -0.32 17.94 5.42
CA GLY A 96 0.82 17.59 6.27
C GLY A 96 0.63 18.05 7.71
N GLN A 97 0.10 19.27 7.93
CA GLN A 97 -0.19 19.78 9.28
C GLN A 97 -1.33 18.99 9.95
N LEU A 98 -2.38 18.65 9.22
CA LEU A 98 -3.50 17.85 9.71
C LEU A 98 -3.04 16.46 10.14
N LEU A 99 -2.28 15.79 9.26
CA LEU A 99 -1.76 14.46 9.54
C LEU A 99 -0.79 14.45 10.73
N TYR A 100 0.13 15.40 10.77
CA TYR A 100 1.04 15.57 11.92
C TYR A 100 0.28 15.74 13.22
N ARG A 101 -0.72 16.60 13.22
CA ARG A 101 -1.59 16.84 14.39
C ARG A 101 -2.29 15.57 14.85
N TRP A 102 -2.91 14.85 13.89
CA TRP A 102 -3.59 13.59 14.19
C TRP A 102 -2.68 12.56 14.86
N LEU A 103 -1.52 12.32 14.25
CA LEU A 103 -0.54 11.34 14.74
C LEU A 103 0.03 11.75 16.11
N SER A 104 0.24 13.06 16.33
CA SER A 104 0.73 13.60 17.60
C SER A 104 -0.30 13.46 18.69
N ASP A 105 -1.56 13.85 18.46
CA ASP A 105 -2.64 13.80 19.43
C ASP A 105 -2.95 12.36 19.87
N ARG A 106 -2.76 11.39 18.95
CA ARG A 106 -2.87 9.96 19.26
C ARG A 106 -1.60 9.34 19.87
N GLY A 107 -0.57 10.13 20.08
CA GLY A 107 0.69 9.67 20.66
C GLY A 107 1.50 8.72 19.76
N PHE A 108 1.10 8.56 18.50
CA PHE A 108 1.75 7.63 17.55
C PHE A 108 3.21 8.03 17.28
N LEU A 109 3.47 9.32 17.05
CA LEU A 109 4.84 9.81 16.82
C LEU A 109 5.73 9.63 18.06
N ALA A 110 5.16 9.81 19.27
CA ALA A 110 5.90 9.59 20.51
C ALA A 110 6.23 8.11 20.75
N GLN A 111 5.42 7.19 20.25
CA GLN A 111 5.69 5.76 20.32
C GLN A 111 6.83 5.35 19.35
N LEU A 112 6.85 5.90 18.14
CA LEU A 112 7.91 5.65 17.15
C LEU A 112 9.30 6.12 17.60
N GLY A 113 9.38 7.13 18.49
CA GLY A 113 10.67 7.69 18.96
C GLY A 113 11.21 7.05 20.23
N ARG A 114 10.54 6.06 20.82
CA ARG A 114 10.93 5.46 22.12
C ARG A 114 11.59 4.09 21.99
N GLY A 115 11.53 3.47 20.84
CA GLY A 115 12.00 2.10 20.66
C GLY A 115 13.49 2.02 20.35
N THR A 116 14.05 0.89 20.76
CA THR A 116 15.43 0.49 20.47
C THR A 116 15.47 -0.66 19.45
N ASP A 117 14.32 -0.98 18.84
CA ASP A 117 14.18 -2.07 17.89
C ASP A 117 14.46 -1.56 16.45
N PRO A 118 15.32 -2.25 15.67
CA PRO A 118 15.58 -1.91 14.26
C PRO A 118 14.30 -1.76 13.40
N GLY A 119 13.23 -2.47 13.75
CA GLY A 119 11.92 -2.34 13.09
C GLY A 119 11.24 -0.98 13.30
N GLU A 120 11.52 -0.30 14.41
CA GLU A 120 10.93 1.02 14.70
C GLU A 120 11.63 2.14 13.93
N ASP A 121 12.94 2.04 13.72
CA ASP A 121 13.69 2.96 12.87
C ASP A 121 13.17 2.94 11.41
N ALA A 122 12.89 1.77 10.87
CA ALA A 122 12.29 1.61 9.54
C ALA A 122 10.90 2.24 9.46
N ARG A 123 10.08 2.10 10.51
CA ARG A 123 8.75 2.73 10.60
C ARG A 123 8.86 4.26 10.65
N LEU A 124 9.79 4.79 11.46
CA LEU A 124 10.04 6.23 11.55
C LEU A 124 10.50 6.80 10.21
N GLN A 125 11.42 6.12 9.52
CA GLN A 125 11.86 6.50 8.18
C GLN A 125 10.71 6.49 7.17
N THR A 126 9.83 5.47 7.21
CA THR A 126 8.65 5.40 6.33
C THR A 126 7.72 6.59 6.55
N VAL A 127 7.47 6.95 7.80
CA VAL A 127 6.64 8.12 8.16
C VAL A 127 7.32 9.42 7.70
N SER A 128 8.60 9.59 7.96
CA SER A 128 9.37 10.77 7.54
C SER A 128 9.33 10.97 6.01
N ARG A 129 9.60 9.91 5.26
CA ARG A 129 9.54 9.94 3.78
C ARG A 129 8.15 10.27 3.26
N PHE A 130 7.12 9.75 3.91
CA PHE A 130 5.75 10.07 3.53
C PHE A 130 5.47 11.57 3.69
N PHE A 131 5.91 12.18 4.78
CA PHE A 131 5.78 13.63 4.98
C PHE A 131 6.56 14.44 3.96
N ASP A 132 7.77 14.02 3.59
CA ASP A 132 8.57 14.67 2.54
C ASP A 132 7.88 14.60 1.17
N GLN A 133 7.27 13.48 0.83
CA GLN A 133 6.50 13.33 -0.40
C GLN A 133 5.23 14.16 -0.38
N LEU A 134 4.49 14.11 0.73
CA LEU A 134 3.27 14.89 0.90
C LEU A 134 3.55 16.38 0.72
N ARG A 135 4.62 16.89 1.31
CA ARG A 135 5.05 18.27 1.17
C ARG A 135 5.38 18.63 -0.29
N ARG A 136 6.09 17.76 -1.01
CA ARG A 136 6.38 17.99 -2.44
C ARG A 136 5.12 18.08 -3.28
N VAL A 137 4.14 17.22 -3.00
CA VAL A 137 2.85 17.26 -3.71
C VAL A 137 2.06 18.51 -3.33
N GLU A 138 2.05 18.91 -2.06
CA GLU A 138 1.42 20.16 -1.59
C GLU A 138 2.03 21.39 -2.30
N ASP A 139 3.35 21.47 -2.38
CA ASP A 139 4.07 22.59 -3.02
C ASP A 139 3.77 22.68 -4.53
N LEU A 140 3.48 21.56 -5.19
CA LEU A 140 3.19 21.51 -6.63
C LEU A 140 1.75 21.89 -6.99
N ILE A 141 0.77 21.53 -6.15
CA ILE A 141 -0.64 21.56 -6.53
C ILE A 141 -1.33 22.82 -6.06
N GLY A 142 -1.00 23.33 -4.87
CA GLY A 142 -1.62 24.54 -4.30
C GLY A 142 -3.13 24.47 -4.12
N GLY A 143 -3.74 23.27 -4.19
CA GLY A 143 -5.17 23.01 -4.11
C GLY A 143 -5.63 22.54 -2.72
N GLY A 144 -6.93 22.23 -2.62
CA GLY A 144 -7.52 21.65 -1.40
C GLY A 144 -7.16 20.19 -1.19
N LEU A 145 -7.60 19.64 -0.05
CA LEU A 145 -7.34 18.24 0.32
C LEU A 145 -7.82 17.20 -0.72
N PRO A 146 -9.00 17.35 -1.38
CA PRO A 146 -9.44 16.40 -2.41
C PRO A 146 -8.54 16.37 -3.64
N GLU A 147 -8.12 17.54 -4.16
CA GLU A 147 -7.21 17.65 -5.29
C GLU A 147 -5.85 17.04 -4.94
N LEU A 148 -5.34 17.35 -3.76
CA LEU A 148 -4.10 16.76 -3.24
C LEU A 148 -4.17 15.23 -3.22
N MET A 149 -5.29 14.66 -2.75
CA MET A 149 -5.45 13.21 -2.67
C MET A 149 -5.47 12.54 -4.03
N SER A 150 -6.14 13.13 -5.03
CA SER A 150 -6.15 12.61 -6.39
C SER A 150 -4.73 12.53 -6.99
N HIS A 151 -3.91 13.54 -6.75
CA HIS A 151 -2.52 13.56 -7.22
C HIS A 151 -1.61 12.63 -6.41
N LEU A 152 -1.80 12.56 -5.11
CA LEU A 152 -1.04 11.66 -4.24
C LEU A 152 -1.29 10.19 -4.61
N GLU A 153 -2.53 9.82 -4.90
CA GLU A 153 -2.88 8.48 -5.38
C GLU A 153 -2.24 8.16 -6.73
N LEU A 154 -2.30 9.10 -7.66
CA LEU A 154 -1.63 8.92 -8.96
C LEU A 154 -0.12 8.77 -8.79
N PHE A 155 0.49 9.58 -7.94
CA PHE A 155 1.92 9.53 -7.64
C PHE A 155 2.32 8.18 -7.02
N LEU A 156 1.55 7.67 -6.08
CA LEU A 156 1.74 6.35 -5.48
C LEU A 156 1.51 5.22 -6.50
N ALA A 157 0.48 5.33 -7.34
CA ALA A 157 0.16 4.34 -8.36
C ALA A 157 1.25 4.24 -9.47
N MET A 158 1.96 5.33 -9.74
CA MET A 158 3.08 5.35 -10.69
C MET A 158 4.35 4.65 -10.16
N GLY A 159 4.28 3.98 -9.02
CA GLY A 159 5.41 3.27 -8.43
C GLY A 159 6.40 4.19 -7.72
N ASN A 160 6.04 5.44 -7.51
CA ASN A 160 6.69 6.32 -6.56
C ASN A 160 6.20 6.05 -5.12
N GLU A 161 5.83 4.79 -4.82
CA GLU A 161 5.86 4.39 -3.41
C GLU A 161 7.19 4.85 -2.86
N PRO A 162 7.24 5.33 -1.60
CA PRO A 162 8.52 5.59 -0.95
C PRO A 162 9.32 4.32 -1.17
N VAL A 163 10.19 4.34 -2.16
CA VAL A 163 11.19 3.30 -2.32
C VAL A 163 11.81 3.29 -0.95
N GLU A 164 11.59 2.22 -0.22
CA GLU A 164 12.48 1.90 0.86
C GLU A 164 13.85 2.07 0.20
N VAL A 165 14.46 3.26 0.39
CA VAL A 165 15.85 3.44 0.02
C VAL A 165 16.53 2.53 0.99
N ASP A 166 16.68 1.43 0.46
CA ASP A 166 17.75 0.54 0.70
C ASP A 166 18.74 1.10 1.71
N ASP A 167 18.62 0.60 2.89
CA ASP A 167 19.78 -0.06 3.43
C ASP A 167 20.04 -1.32 2.57
N ALA A 168 20.30 -1.14 1.27
CA ALA A 168 20.83 -2.20 0.39
C ALA A 168 22.19 -2.72 0.94
N TRP A 169 22.67 -2.08 1.97
CA TRP A 169 23.86 -2.37 2.76
C TRP A 169 23.54 -2.83 4.19
N ALA A 170 22.27 -2.89 4.61
CA ALA A 170 21.91 -3.52 5.86
C ALA A 170 22.19 -5.03 5.75
N ASP A 171 22.68 -5.62 6.83
CA ASP A 171 22.86 -7.09 6.95
C ASP A 171 21.49 -7.77 7.00
N CYS A 172 20.83 -7.85 5.85
CA CYS A 172 19.48 -8.37 5.70
C CYS A 172 19.29 -9.09 4.36
N VAL A 173 18.26 -9.94 4.30
CA VAL A 173 17.83 -10.60 3.06
C VAL A 173 16.80 -9.70 2.35
N ASN A 174 17.17 -9.21 1.17
CA ASN A 174 16.31 -8.37 0.34
C ASN A 174 15.39 -9.24 -0.53
N VAL A 175 14.07 -9.07 -0.40
CA VAL A 175 13.08 -9.74 -1.24
C VAL A 175 12.48 -8.72 -2.21
N LEU A 176 12.84 -8.83 -3.50
CA LEU A 176 12.52 -7.85 -4.53
C LEU A 176 11.93 -8.52 -5.78
N THR A 177 11.20 -7.75 -6.59
CA THR A 177 10.95 -8.15 -7.98
C THR A 177 12.19 -7.87 -8.83
N ILE A 178 12.37 -8.60 -9.94
CA ILE A 178 13.51 -8.38 -10.85
C ILE A 178 13.49 -6.93 -11.39
N HIS A 179 12.30 -6.35 -11.60
CA HIS A 179 12.18 -4.96 -12.03
C HIS A 179 12.73 -3.98 -10.99
N LYS A 180 12.43 -4.19 -9.71
CA LYS A 180 12.97 -3.36 -8.62
C LYS A 180 14.47 -3.58 -8.39
N ALA A 181 14.99 -4.76 -8.73
CA ALA A 181 16.41 -5.07 -8.63
C ALA A 181 17.26 -4.48 -9.79
N LYS A 182 16.64 -3.86 -10.81
CA LYS A 182 17.37 -3.23 -11.92
C LYS A 182 18.25 -2.08 -11.39
N GLY A 183 19.55 -2.16 -11.67
CA GLY A 183 20.55 -1.18 -11.21
C GLY A 183 21.18 -1.50 -9.85
N LEU A 184 20.64 -2.47 -9.11
CA LEU A 184 21.23 -2.95 -7.86
C LEU A 184 22.11 -4.18 -8.14
N GLU A 185 23.02 -4.50 -7.22
CA GLU A 185 23.86 -5.69 -7.28
C GLU A 185 24.05 -6.25 -5.88
N PHE A 186 24.03 -7.60 -5.79
CA PHE A 186 24.10 -8.33 -4.52
C PHE A 186 25.18 -9.39 -4.57
N PRO A 187 25.88 -9.71 -3.46
CA PRO A 187 26.84 -10.80 -3.44
C PRO A 187 26.21 -12.12 -3.86
N VAL A 188 25.04 -12.43 -3.32
CA VAL A 188 24.33 -13.69 -3.55
C VAL A 188 22.90 -13.38 -4.01
N VAL A 189 22.43 -14.01 -5.08
CA VAL A 189 21.07 -13.84 -5.61
C VAL A 189 20.37 -15.19 -5.74
N PHE A 190 19.16 -15.28 -5.21
CA PHE A 190 18.23 -16.39 -5.40
C PHE A 190 17.12 -15.99 -6.35
N LEU A 191 17.12 -16.53 -7.57
CA LEU A 191 15.97 -16.42 -8.49
C LEU A 191 15.00 -17.55 -8.18
N VAL A 192 13.84 -17.19 -7.63
CA VAL A 192 12.89 -18.17 -7.11
C VAL A 192 11.64 -18.28 -7.99
N GLY A 193 11.02 -19.46 -7.97
CA GLY A 193 9.74 -19.68 -8.64
C GLY A 193 9.82 -19.80 -10.16
N LEU A 194 10.91 -20.33 -10.70
CA LEU A 194 11.16 -20.48 -12.13
C LEU A 194 10.41 -21.70 -12.69
N VAL A 195 9.10 -21.51 -12.89
CA VAL A 195 8.20 -22.51 -13.47
C VAL A 195 7.36 -21.91 -14.59
N GLN A 196 6.96 -22.75 -15.54
CA GLN A 196 6.10 -22.32 -16.65
C GLN A 196 4.79 -21.70 -16.18
N GLY A 197 4.41 -20.58 -16.78
CA GLY A 197 3.20 -19.83 -16.44
C GLY A 197 3.36 -18.87 -15.25
N ARG A 198 4.52 -18.93 -14.55
CA ARG A 198 4.90 -17.96 -13.53
C ARG A 198 6.11 -17.13 -13.98
N PHE A 199 7.10 -17.78 -14.60
CA PHE A 199 8.23 -17.13 -15.24
C PHE A 199 8.82 -18.03 -16.33
N PRO A 200 8.55 -17.79 -17.63
CA PRO A 200 7.78 -16.65 -18.16
C PRO A 200 6.29 -16.70 -17.77
N THR A 201 5.70 -15.53 -17.63
CA THR A 201 4.26 -15.37 -17.41
C THR A 201 3.50 -15.72 -18.69
N HIS A 202 2.20 -16.04 -18.56
CA HIS A 202 1.36 -16.16 -19.75
C HIS A 202 1.10 -14.77 -20.35
N GLN A 203 1.22 -14.67 -21.68
CA GLN A 203 0.85 -13.45 -22.38
C GLN A 203 -0.64 -13.16 -22.11
N ARG A 204 -0.91 -12.03 -21.47
CA ARG A 204 -2.28 -11.51 -21.36
C ARG A 204 -2.58 -10.77 -22.66
N ARG A 205 -3.74 -11.03 -23.25
CA ARG A 205 -4.22 -10.20 -24.36
C ARG A 205 -4.60 -8.85 -23.77
N ASP A 206 -4.10 -7.78 -24.39
CA ASP A 206 -4.54 -6.45 -24.03
C ASP A 206 -6.04 -6.31 -24.37
N PRO A 207 -6.86 -5.79 -23.48
CA PRO A 207 -8.29 -5.63 -23.73
C PRO A 207 -8.58 -4.66 -24.87
N ILE A 208 -7.62 -3.81 -25.25
CA ILE A 208 -7.69 -2.88 -26.39
C ILE A 208 -6.41 -3.07 -27.20
N GLU A 209 -6.54 -3.68 -28.39
CA GLU A 209 -5.42 -3.80 -29.34
C GLU A 209 -5.15 -2.41 -29.96
N LEU A 210 -3.94 -1.88 -29.77
CA LEU A 210 -3.52 -0.66 -30.45
C LEU A 210 -3.34 -0.96 -31.95
N PRO A 211 -3.96 -0.18 -32.85
CA PRO A 211 -3.73 -0.30 -34.28
C PRO A 211 -2.24 -0.17 -34.61
N GLU A 212 -1.72 -1.05 -35.48
CA GLU A 212 -0.29 -1.08 -35.86
C GLU A 212 0.22 0.28 -36.36
N ALA A 213 -0.63 1.07 -37.00
CA ALA A 213 -0.30 2.41 -37.48
C ALA A 213 0.05 3.42 -36.36
N LEU A 214 -0.32 3.15 -35.11
CA LEU A 214 0.00 3.98 -33.93
C LEU A 214 1.24 3.52 -33.18
N ILE A 215 1.77 2.35 -33.53
CA ILE A 215 2.97 1.79 -32.90
C ILE A 215 4.19 2.35 -33.63
N LYS A 216 4.91 3.27 -32.98
CA LYS A 216 6.13 3.88 -33.55
C LYS A 216 7.38 3.02 -33.43
N ASP A 217 7.38 2.04 -32.53
CA ASP A 217 8.51 1.17 -32.31
C ASP A 217 8.47 -0.02 -33.26
N ILE A 218 9.64 -0.39 -33.81
CA ILE A 218 9.81 -1.62 -34.60
C ILE A 218 9.71 -2.79 -33.59
N LEU A 219 8.53 -3.41 -33.52
CA LEU A 219 8.35 -4.61 -32.71
C LEU A 219 9.23 -5.74 -33.23
N PRO A 220 9.99 -6.43 -32.39
CA PRO A 220 10.80 -7.57 -32.82
C PRO A 220 9.91 -8.66 -33.43
N LEU A 221 10.39 -9.28 -34.49
CA LEU A 221 9.72 -10.42 -35.13
C LEU A 221 9.63 -11.59 -34.15
N GLY A 222 8.43 -12.16 -33.97
CA GLY A 222 8.19 -13.34 -33.14
C GLY A 222 7.45 -13.03 -31.83
N ASN A 223 7.59 -13.91 -30.84
CA ASN A 223 6.92 -13.75 -29.56
C ASN A 223 7.62 -12.68 -28.71
N TYR A 224 7.19 -11.42 -28.88
CA TYR A 224 7.71 -10.26 -28.15
C TYR A 224 7.65 -10.46 -26.63
N HIS A 225 6.53 -10.96 -26.10
CA HIS A 225 6.37 -11.22 -24.67
C HIS A 225 7.46 -12.17 -24.13
N LEU A 226 7.74 -13.25 -24.84
CA LEU A 226 8.78 -14.20 -24.44
C LEU A 226 10.18 -13.58 -24.50
N GLN A 227 10.43 -12.68 -25.45
CA GLN A 227 11.72 -11.98 -25.54
C GLN A 227 11.91 -11.01 -24.38
N GLU A 228 10.86 -10.27 -23.97
CA GLU A 228 10.92 -9.40 -22.80
C GLU A 228 11.09 -10.18 -21.48
N GLU A 229 10.39 -11.29 -21.31
CA GLU A 229 10.59 -12.18 -20.17
C GLU A 229 12.02 -12.74 -20.11
N ARG A 230 12.62 -13.04 -21.27
CA ARG A 230 14.02 -13.49 -21.37
C ARG A 230 15.00 -12.37 -20.98
N ARG A 231 14.76 -11.13 -21.43
CA ARG A 231 15.54 -9.96 -21.02
C ARG A 231 15.46 -9.73 -19.51
N LEU A 232 14.25 -9.87 -18.96
CA LEU A 232 14.03 -9.75 -17.53
C LEU A 232 14.79 -10.85 -16.76
N PHE A 233 14.79 -12.08 -17.25
CA PHE A 233 15.57 -13.17 -16.67
C PHE A 233 17.06 -12.85 -16.66
N TYR A 234 17.59 -12.37 -17.78
CA TYR A 234 18.99 -11.94 -17.91
C TYR A 234 19.31 -10.82 -16.89
N VAL A 235 18.45 -9.82 -16.75
CA VAL A 235 18.61 -8.77 -15.74
C VAL A 235 18.70 -9.37 -14.33
N GLY A 236 17.81 -10.31 -14.00
CA GLY A 236 17.82 -10.99 -12.70
C GLY A 236 19.15 -11.73 -12.43
N MET A 237 19.63 -12.49 -13.42
CA MET A 237 20.91 -13.22 -13.31
C MET A 237 22.10 -12.28 -13.09
N THR A 238 22.14 -11.18 -13.83
CA THR A 238 23.25 -10.19 -13.75
C THR A 238 23.23 -9.34 -12.49
N ARG A 239 22.30 -9.55 -11.57
CA ARG A 239 22.32 -8.91 -10.25
C ARG A 239 23.28 -9.59 -9.27
N ALA A 240 23.68 -10.83 -9.55
CA ALA A 240 24.63 -11.58 -8.72
C ALA A 240 26.08 -11.16 -9.00
N LYS A 241 26.81 -10.83 -7.94
CA LYS A 241 28.25 -10.55 -7.99
C LYS A 241 29.09 -11.81 -7.85
N GLU A 242 28.69 -12.69 -6.95
CA GLU A 242 29.49 -13.85 -6.54
C GLU A 242 28.73 -15.16 -6.82
N GLU A 243 27.49 -15.28 -6.33
CA GLU A 243 26.73 -16.52 -6.42
C GLU A 243 25.32 -16.30 -6.92
N LEU A 244 24.86 -17.18 -7.81
CA LEU A 244 23.50 -17.20 -8.35
C LEU A 244 22.86 -18.57 -8.11
N TYR A 245 21.75 -18.57 -7.39
CA TYR A 245 20.90 -19.75 -7.17
C TYR A 245 19.61 -19.63 -7.96
N VAL A 246 19.36 -20.61 -8.81
CA VAL A 246 18.15 -20.69 -9.65
C VAL A 246 17.27 -21.79 -9.10
N THR A 247 16.05 -21.48 -8.67
CA THR A 247 15.20 -22.44 -7.97
C THR A 247 13.81 -22.61 -8.57
N SER A 248 13.33 -23.85 -8.54
CA SER A 248 11.98 -24.22 -8.92
C SER A 248 11.44 -25.28 -7.97
N ALA A 249 10.11 -25.38 -7.87
CA ALA A 249 9.45 -26.48 -7.16
C ALA A 249 8.38 -27.11 -8.04
N TYR A 250 8.14 -28.40 -7.85
CA TYR A 250 7.08 -29.13 -8.55
C TYR A 250 5.70 -28.79 -7.99
N ASP A 251 5.63 -28.51 -6.70
CA ASP A 251 4.41 -28.19 -5.97
C ASP A 251 4.51 -26.82 -5.30
N TYR A 252 3.53 -25.98 -5.56
CA TYR A 252 3.32 -24.67 -4.94
C TYR A 252 1.97 -24.59 -4.20
N GLY A 253 1.45 -25.72 -3.71
CA GLY A 253 0.16 -25.82 -3.02
C GLY A 253 -1.06 -25.78 -3.95
N GLY A 254 -0.89 -26.07 -5.24
CA GLY A 254 -1.98 -26.11 -6.24
C GLY A 254 -2.35 -27.51 -6.67
N LYS A 255 -3.43 -27.65 -7.48
CA LYS A 255 -3.90 -28.94 -8.01
C LYS A 255 -3.02 -29.53 -9.11
N THR A 256 -2.07 -28.80 -9.67
CA THR A 256 -1.26 -29.20 -10.83
C THR A 256 0.21 -29.11 -10.54
N VAL A 257 0.93 -30.16 -10.92
CA VAL A 257 2.40 -30.17 -10.91
C VAL A 257 2.94 -29.14 -11.90
N ARG A 258 3.92 -28.37 -11.48
CA ARG A 258 4.53 -27.32 -12.30
C ARG A 258 5.74 -27.85 -13.06
N LYS A 259 5.87 -27.46 -14.32
CA LYS A 259 7.05 -27.71 -15.15
C LYS A 259 8.08 -26.60 -14.89
N VAL A 260 9.35 -26.96 -14.90
CA VAL A 260 10.45 -25.99 -14.81
C VAL A 260 10.35 -24.98 -15.96
N SER A 261 10.77 -23.75 -15.70
CA SER A 261 10.82 -22.68 -16.71
C SER A 261 11.67 -23.08 -17.90
N GLN A 262 11.28 -22.65 -19.09
CA GLN A 262 12.09 -22.86 -20.32
C GLN A 262 13.38 -22.02 -20.35
N PHE A 263 13.61 -21.16 -19.35
CA PHE A 263 14.83 -20.35 -19.24
C PHE A 263 15.89 -21.03 -18.36
N VAL A 264 15.57 -22.12 -17.70
CA VAL A 264 16.43 -22.99 -16.90
C VAL A 264 16.68 -24.27 -17.66
#